data_ac5b28f9df3363be5bda52353a867316
#
_entry.id   ac5b28f9df3363be5bda52353a867316
#
_cell.length_a   1.000
_cell.length_b   1.000
_cell.length_c   1.000
_cell.angle_alpha   90.00
_cell.angle_beta   90.00
_cell.angle_gamma   90.00
#
_symmetry.space_group_name_H-M   'P 1'
#
loop_
_entity.id
_entity.type
_entity.pdbx_description
1 polymer ?
#
loop_
_entity_poly.entity_id
_entity_poly.type
_entity_poly.pdbx_seq_one_letter_code
_entity_poly.pdbx_strand_id
1 'polypeptide(L)'
;MLFLHLITHGQEKEEIEKNKEINNKNAKKRIKIGLILNEFGEQNNLKVNEEEIKNEIQKQIQMMPDQAKQVTEYYQKNPSAVASLRGGIYEEKIVSLIKEKARSTKKNISTNEAEKIILDQNKEPKKSSSALPKIQKTTTKKPGKRKKVSKK
;
A
#
# COMPACT_ATOMS: atom_id res chain seq x y z
N MET A 1 -42.18 11.59 4.01
CA MET A 1 -40.90 10.88 3.89
C MET A 1 -40.02 11.30 2.71
N LEU A 2 -40.48 12.03 1.72
CA LEU A 2 -39.70 12.49 0.56
C LEU A 2 -38.66 13.59 0.87
N PHE A 3 -38.90 14.40 1.88
CA PHE A 3 -38.06 15.56 2.23
C PHE A 3 -36.71 15.16 2.86
N LEU A 4 -36.66 14.05 3.62
CA LEU A 4 -35.41 13.56 4.24
C LEU A 4 -34.43 13.00 3.20
N HIS A 5 -34.96 12.41 2.13
CA HIS A 5 -34.15 11.83 1.05
C HIS A 5 -33.45 12.90 0.19
N LEU A 6 -34.06 14.08 0.06
CA LEU A 6 -33.46 15.19 -0.69
C LEU A 6 -32.28 15.84 0.04
N ILE A 7 -32.34 15.88 1.38
CA ILE A 7 -31.28 16.47 2.22
C ILE A 7 -30.02 15.57 2.24
N THR A 8 -30.20 14.25 2.32
CA THR A 8 -29.09 13.32 2.32
C THR A 8 -28.34 13.31 0.98
N HIS A 9 -29.02 13.40 -0.15
CA HIS A 9 -28.39 13.50 -1.48
C HIS A 9 -27.58 14.80 -1.70
N GLY A 10 -27.98 15.92 -1.07
CA GLY A 10 -27.21 17.15 -1.12
C GLY A 10 -25.92 17.08 -0.34
N GLN A 11 -25.95 16.49 0.86
CA GLN A 11 -24.76 16.29 1.70
C GLN A 11 -23.78 15.29 1.09
N GLU A 12 -24.26 14.20 0.50
CA GLU A 12 -23.42 13.23 -0.22
C GLU A 12 -22.69 13.87 -1.41
N LYS A 13 -23.33 14.75 -2.16
CA LYS A 13 -22.68 15.43 -3.29
C LYS A 13 -21.57 16.39 -2.84
N GLU A 14 -21.81 17.18 -1.79
CA GLU A 14 -20.79 18.07 -1.22
C GLU A 14 -19.59 17.28 -0.64
N GLU A 15 -19.85 16.16 0.00
CA GLU A 15 -18.80 15.30 0.54
C GLU A 15 -17.99 14.63 -0.57
N ILE A 16 -18.64 14.20 -1.65
CA ILE A 16 -17.98 13.67 -2.84
C ILE A 16 -17.10 14.75 -3.51
N GLU A 17 -17.58 15.98 -3.65
CA GLU A 17 -16.81 17.09 -4.24
C GLU A 17 -15.60 17.45 -3.38
N LYS A 18 -15.76 17.60 -2.07
CA LYS A 18 -14.65 17.81 -1.12
C LYS A 18 -13.62 16.68 -1.17
N ASN A 19 -14.08 15.45 -1.19
CA ASN A 19 -13.19 14.27 -1.31
C ASN A 19 -12.46 14.24 -2.66
N LYS A 20 -13.09 14.69 -3.74
CA LYS A 20 -12.49 14.80 -5.06
C LYS A 20 -11.35 15.80 -5.10
N GLU A 21 -11.54 17.00 -4.51
CA GLU A 21 -10.47 17.99 -4.39
C GLU A 21 -9.29 17.50 -3.56
N ILE A 22 -9.57 16.91 -2.41
CA ILE A 22 -8.55 16.32 -1.52
C ILE A 22 -7.79 15.21 -2.27
N ASN A 23 -8.50 14.34 -2.96
CA ASN A 23 -7.89 13.25 -3.72
C ASN A 23 -7.03 13.77 -4.88
N ASN A 24 -7.50 14.80 -5.61
CA ASN A 24 -6.72 15.44 -6.67
C ASN A 24 -5.45 16.10 -6.13
N LYS A 25 -5.54 16.81 -5.01
CA LYS A 25 -4.39 17.44 -4.34
C LYS A 25 -3.38 16.37 -3.89
N ASN A 26 -3.86 15.30 -3.27
CA ASN A 26 -3.04 14.19 -2.84
C ASN A 26 -2.39 13.44 -4.01
N ALA A 27 -3.13 13.22 -5.10
CA ALA A 27 -2.61 12.59 -6.31
C ALA A 27 -1.47 13.43 -6.93
N LYS A 28 -1.67 14.74 -7.09
CA LYS A 28 -0.64 15.66 -7.59
C LYS A 28 0.60 15.65 -6.70
N LYS A 29 0.43 15.67 -5.36
CA LYS A 29 1.54 15.60 -4.39
C LYS A 29 2.32 14.30 -4.55
N ARG A 30 1.61 13.16 -4.68
CA ARG A 30 2.23 11.83 -4.84
C ARG A 30 3.02 11.72 -6.15
N ILE A 31 2.44 12.16 -7.26
CA ILE A 31 3.12 12.17 -8.56
C ILE A 31 4.39 13.04 -8.49
N LYS A 32 4.27 14.26 -7.93
CA LYS A 32 5.42 15.15 -7.78
C LYS A 32 6.54 14.53 -6.94
N ILE A 33 6.20 13.89 -5.83
CA ILE A 33 7.18 13.19 -4.99
C ILE A 33 7.81 12.03 -5.77
N GLY A 34 7.02 11.21 -6.45
CA GLY A 34 7.51 10.10 -7.25
C GLY A 34 8.50 10.55 -8.34
N LEU A 35 8.21 11.64 -9.05
CA LEU A 35 9.11 12.19 -10.05
C LEU A 35 10.43 12.68 -9.45
N ILE A 36 10.37 13.37 -8.30
CA ILE A 36 11.59 13.86 -7.59
C ILE A 36 12.42 12.66 -7.11
N LEU A 37 11.80 11.64 -6.54
CA LEU A 37 12.50 10.44 -6.07
C LEU A 37 13.15 9.70 -7.23
N ASN A 38 12.44 9.54 -8.36
CA ASN A 38 12.99 8.88 -9.53
C ASN A 38 14.22 9.61 -10.05
N GLU A 39 14.11 10.92 -10.27
CA GLU A 39 15.23 11.77 -10.70
C GLU A 39 16.43 11.67 -9.76
N PHE A 40 16.19 11.72 -8.46
CA PHE A 40 17.23 11.56 -7.44
C PHE A 40 17.90 10.18 -7.52
N GLY A 41 17.12 9.13 -7.72
CA GLY A 41 17.61 7.77 -7.85
C GLY A 41 18.47 7.60 -9.11
N GLU A 42 18.04 8.15 -10.26
CA GLU A 42 18.78 8.12 -11.51
C GLU A 42 20.10 8.86 -11.41
N GLN A 43 20.10 10.07 -10.85
CA GLN A 43 21.33 10.86 -10.63
C GLN A 43 22.34 10.16 -9.71
N ASN A 44 21.90 9.32 -8.81
CA ASN A 44 22.77 8.54 -7.93
C ASN A 44 23.02 7.11 -8.42
N ASN A 45 22.62 6.77 -9.63
CA ASN A 45 22.80 5.44 -10.25
C ASN A 45 22.24 4.28 -9.42
N LEU A 46 21.14 4.52 -8.67
CA LEU A 46 20.50 3.49 -7.87
C LEU A 46 19.81 2.47 -8.78
N LYS A 47 20.07 1.20 -8.54
CA LYS A 47 19.45 0.09 -9.25
C LYS A 47 19.02 -0.98 -8.25
N VAL A 48 17.97 -1.71 -8.59
CA VAL A 48 17.51 -2.88 -7.84
C VAL A 48 17.94 -4.12 -8.61
N ASN A 49 18.70 -4.99 -7.95
CA ASN A 49 19.13 -6.25 -8.52
C ASN A 49 18.16 -7.39 -8.20
N GLU A 50 18.32 -8.54 -8.87
CA GLU A 50 17.43 -9.70 -8.67
C GLU A 50 17.59 -10.35 -7.28
N GLU A 51 18.76 -10.22 -6.66
CA GLU A 51 19.01 -10.74 -5.32
C GLU A 51 18.23 -9.97 -4.27
N GLU A 52 18.14 -8.64 -4.40
CA GLU A 52 17.34 -7.80 -3.50
C GLU A 52 15.85 -8.17 -3.57
N ILE A 53 15.34 -8.46 -4.78
CA ILE A 53 13.97 -8.92 -4.97
C ILE A 53 13.76 -10.28 -4.30
N LYS A 54 14.67 -11.23 -4.51
CA LYS A 54 14.59 -12.54 -3.87
C LYS A 54 14.64 -12.43 -2.35
N ASN A 55 15.53 -11.62 -1.82
CA ASN A 55 15.64 -11.39 -0.38
C ASN A 55 14.36 -10.81 0.21
N GLU A 56 13.70 -9.88 -0.49
CA GLU A 56 12.46 -9.28 -0.02
C GLU A 56 11.30 -10.28 -0.04
N ILE A 57 11.22 -11.12 -1.08
CA ILE A 57 10.25 -12.25 -1.12
C ILE A 57 10.52 -13.22 0.03
N GLN A 58 11.79 -13.53 0.28
CA GLN A 58 12.19 -14.41 1.38
C GLN A 58 11.79 -13.85 2.76
N LYS A 59 11.96 -12.54 2.99
CA LYS A 59 11.48 -11.88 4.21
C LYS A 59 9.97 -12.03 4.37
N GLN A 60 9.20 -11.83 3.31
CA GLN A 60 7.75 -12.02 3.35
C GLN A 60 7.36 -13.46 3.69
N ILE A 61 8.08 -14.44 3.14
CA ILE A 61 7.90 -15.86 3.47
C ILE A 61 8.19 -16.11 4.94
N GLN A 62 9.27 -15.52 5.50
CA GLN A 62 9.63 -15.66 6.91
C GLN A 62 8.57 -15.04 7.84
N MET A 63 7.91 -13.97 7.42
CA MET A 63 6.82 -13.36 8.19
C MET A 63 5.53 -14.19 8.15
N MET A 64 5.35 -15.04 7.13
CA MET A 64 4.15 -15.85 6.92
C MET A 64 4.53 -17.30 6.52
N PRO A 65 5.16 -18.07 7.41
CA PRO A 65 5.70 -19.39 7.07
C PRO A 65 4.63 -20.38 6.59
N ASP A 66 3.43 -20.31 7.14
CA ASP A 66 2.29 -21.14 6.75
C ASP A 66 1.80 -20.87 5.31
N GLN A 67 2.14 -19.72 4.75
CA GLN A 67 1.75 -19.30 3.40
C GLN A 67 2.94 -19.26 2.41
N ALA A 68 4.08 -19.80 2.79
CA ALA A 68 5.33 -19.74 2.00
C ALA A 68 5.12 -20.15 0.53
N LYS A 69 4.42 -21.27 0.30
CA LYS A 69 4.10 -21.75 -1.03
C LYS A 69 3.22 -20.77 -1.82
N GLN A 70 2.20 -20.21 -1.18
CA GLN A 70 1.28 -19.25 -1.81
C GLN A 70 1.99 -17.95 -2.20
N VAL A 71 2.86 -17.43 -1.33
CA VAL A 71 3.67 -16.24 -1.59
C VAL A 71 4.59 -16.48 -2.79
N THR A 72 5.27 -17.61 -2.82
CA THR A 72 6.17 -17.98 -3.93
C THR A 72 5.40 -18.08 -5.25
N GLU A 73 4.29 -18.82 -5.28
CA GLU A 73 3.45 -18.97 -6.46
C GLU A 73 2.85 -17.64 -6.93
N TYR A 74 2.50 -16.76 -6.00
CA TYR A 74 1.97 -15.44 -6.31
C TYR A 74 2.98 -14.62 -7.11
N TYR A 75 4.22 -14.53 -6.66
CA TYR A 75 5.26 -13.77 -7.36
C TYR A 75 5.69 -14.44 -8.68
N GLN A 76 5.69 -15.76 -8.75
CA GLN A 76 5.99 -16.50 -9.99
C GLN A 76 4.93 -16.27 -11.08
N LYS A 77 3.65 -16.20 -10.70
CA LYS A 77 2.53 -16.06 -11.64
C LYS A 77 2.19 -14.61 -11.98
N ASN A 78 2.70 -13.63 -11.20
CA ASN A 78 2.33 -12.22 -11.35
C ASN A 78 3.56 -11.32 -11.54
N PRO A 79 4.03 -11.13 -12.78
CA PRO A 79 5.15 -10.23 -13.08
C PRO A 79 4.91 -8.77 -12.62
N SER A 80 3.65 -8.32 -12.64
CA SER A 80 3.27 -6.99 -12.14
C SER A 80 3.50 -6.84 -10.63
N ALA A 81 3.32 -7.91 -9.85
CA ALA A 81 3.63 -7.91 -8.42
C ALA A 81 5.14 -7.79 -8.18
N VAL A 82 5.95 -8.49 -8.98
CA VAL A 82 7.41 -8.36 -8.94
C VAL A 82 7.85 -6.95 -9.31
N ALA A 83 7.23 -6.34 -10.33
CA ALA A 83 7.52 -4.96 -10.72
C ALA A 83 7.16 -3.97 -9.59
N SER A 84 6.04 -4.16 -8.92
CA SER A 84 5.64 -3.35 -7.76
C SER A 84 6.60 -3.52 -6.58
N LEU A 85 7.05 -4.75 -6.33
CA LEU A 85 8.04 -5.03 -5.29
C LEU A 85 9.38 -4.35 -5.60
N ARG A 86 9.84 -4.42 -6.85
CA ARG A 86 11.03 -3.71 -7.32
C ARG A 86 10.93 -2.21 -7.11
N GLY A 87 9.76 -1.62 -7.42
CA GLY A 87 9.48 -0.21 -7.14
C GLY A 87 9.60 0.14 -5.66
N GLY A 88 9.04 -0.67 -4.77
CA GLY A 88 9.15 -0.49 -3.33
C GLY A 88 10.60 -0.53 -2.82
N ILE A 89 11.38 -1.54 -3.27
CA ILE A 89 12.80 -1.65 -2.93
C ILE A 89 13.59 -0.43 -3.43
N TYR A 90 13.29 0.04 -4.65
CA TYR A 90 13.91 1.22 -5.21
C TYR A 90 13.64 2.48 -4.38
N GLU A 91 12.39 2.70 -3.97
CA GLU A 91 12.00 3.81 -3.09
C GLU A 91 12.69 3.72 -1.73
N GLU A 92 12.79 2.54 -1.14
CA GLU A 92 13.53 2.33 0.12
C GLU A 92 15.02 2.69 0.00
N LYS A 93 15.66 2.28 -1.10
CA LYS A 93 17.06 2.63 -1.38
C LYS A 93 17.26 4.14 -1.52
N ILE A 94 16.35 4.82 -2.20
CA ILE A 94 16.38 6.27 -2.32
C ILE A 94 16.23 6.94 -0.95
N VAL A 95 15.24 6.53 -0.16
CA VAL A 95 15.02 7.10 1.18
C VAL A 95 16.22 6.84 2.09
N SER A 96 16.83 5.66 2.00
CA SER A 96 18.04 5.31 2.77
C SER A 96 19.22 6.20 2.36
N LEU A 97 19.43 6.44 1.08
CA LEU A 97 20.47 7.33 0.59
C LEU A 97 20.23 8.81 1.00
N ILE A 98 18.97 9.25 0.95
CA ILE A 98 18.59 10.59 1.44
C ILE A 98 18.93 10.72 2.92
N LYS A 99 18.59 9.71 3.74
CA LYS A 99 18.91 9.72 5.19
C LYS A 99 20.40 9.76 5.45
N GLU A 100 21.19 9.03 4.65
CA GLU A 100 22.65 9.00 4.75
C GLU A 100 23.27 10.37 4.43
N LYS A 101 22.79 11.01 3.36
CA LYS A 101 23.28 12.33 2.92
C LYS A 101 22.70 13.50 3.72
N ALA A 102 21.59 13.31 4.43
CA ALA A 102 20.93 14.36 5.17
C ALA A 102 21.67 14.74 6.44
N ARG A 103 21.77 16.04 6.68
CA ARG A 103 22.26 16.54 7.96
C ARG A 103 21.12 16.49 8.97
N SER A 104 21.22 15.61 9.97
CA SER A 104 20.23 15.53 11.03
C SER A 104 20.59 16.49 12.18
N THR A 105 19.62 17.28 12.62
CA THR A 105 19.70 18.07 13.85
C THR A 105 18.81 17.47 14.91
N LYS A 106 19.36 17.21 16.09
CA LYS A 106 18.59 16.77 17.25
C LYS A 106 18.02 17.98 17.97
N LYS A 107 16.71 18.03 18.16
CA LYS A 107 16.02 19.03 18.96
C LYS A 107 15.37 18.33 20.16
N ASN A 108 15.74 18.74 21.37
CA ASN A 108 15.03 18.29 22.56
C ASN A 108 13.73 19.08 22.67
N ILE A 109 12.62 18.38 22.73
CA ILE A 109 11.30 18.97 22.89
C ILE A 109 10.63 18.37 24.13
N SER A 110 9.74 19.13 24.77
CA SER A 110 8.94 18.63 25.89
C SER A 110 7.87 17.62 25.38
N THR A 111 7.38 16.78 26.28
CA THR A 111 6.30 15.81 25.97
C THR A 111 5.08 16.51 25.38
N ASN A 112 4.70 17.66 25.92
CA ASN A 112 3.56 18.45 25.43
C ASN A 112 3.77 19.00 24.02
N GLU A 113 4.99 19.37 23.65
CA GLU A 113 5.33 19.80 22.29
C GLU A 113 5.33 18.62 21.32
N ALA A 114 5.81 17.45 21.74
CA ALA A 114 5.77 16.23 20.96
C ALA A 114 4.31 15.79 20.65
N GLU A 115 3.44 15.83 21.65
CA GLU A 115 2.01 15.55 21.49
C GLU A 115 1.34 16.51 20.52
N LYS A 116 1.60 17.81 20.59
CA LYS A 116 1.07 18.79 19.64
C LYS A 116 1.52 18.51 18.22
N ILE A 117 2.80 18.21 18.00
CA ILE A 117 3.34 17.88 16.68
C ILE A 117 2.64 16.63 16.11
N ILE A 118 2.45 15.58 16.93
CA ILE A 118 1.77 14.36 16.53
C ILE A 118 0.29 14.63 16.19
N LEU A 119 -0.39 15.43 17.00
CA LEU A 119 -1.78 15.79 16.76
C LEU A 119 -1.96 16.60 15.47
N ASP A 120 -1.05 17.53 15.20
CA ASP A 120 -1.11 18.33 13.97
C ASP A 120 -0.77 17.52 12.72
N GLN A 121 0.16 16.56 12.81
CA GLN A 121 0.42 15.62 11.73
C GLN A 121 -0.76 14.65 11.50
N ASN A 122 -1.53 14.33 12.53
CA ASN A 122 -2.70 13.47 12.43
C ASN A 122 -3.96 14.18 11.89
N LYS A 123 -4.00 15.51 11.91
CA LYS A 123 -5.07 16.31 11.28
C LYS A 123 -4.99 16.30 9.74
N GLU A 124 -3.81 16.00 9.15
CA GLU A 124 -3.76 15.63 7.73
C GLU A 124 -4.27 14.19 7.58
N PRO A 125 -5.21 13.90 6.68
CA PRO A 125 -5.81 12.57 6.56
C PRO A 125 -4.74 11.54 6.19
N LYS A 126 -4.29 10.76 7.18
CA LYS A 126 -3.44 9.59 6.98
C LYS A 126 -4.24 8.55 6.20
N LYS A 127 -4.06 8.46 4.89
CA LYS A 127 -4.29 7.21 4.19
C LYS A 127 -2.99 6.41 4.26
N SER A 128 -2.92 5.55 5.27
CA SER A 128 -1.90 4.52 5.39
C SER A 128 -1.93 3.64 4.14
N SER A 129 -0.83 3.61 3.43
CA SER A 129 -0.56 2.59 2.43
C SER A 129 -0.10 1.32 3.14
N SER A 130 -1.03 0.53 3.63
CA SER A 130 -0.80 -0.86 4.00
C SER A 130 -2.12 -1.61 3.87
N ALA A 131 -2.57 -1.79 2.63
CA ALA A 131 -3.56 -2.79 2.32
C ALA A 131 -2.88 -3.85 1.47
N LEU A 132 -2.29 -4.84 2.13
CA LEU A 132 -2.14 -6.16 1.53
C LEU A 132 -3.52 -6.59 1.04
N PRO A 133 -3.69 -7.02 -0.21
CA PRO A 133 -4.98 -7.49 -0.69
C PRO A 133 -5.40 -8.68 0.17
N LYS A 134 -6.54 -8.56 0.87
CA LYS A 134 -7.17 -9.68 1.54
C LYS A 134 -7.51 -10.73 0.49
N ILE A 135 -6.81 -11.84 0.51
CA ILE A 135 -7.14 -13.03 -0.28
C ILE A 135 -8.53 -13.48 0.16
N GLN A 136 -9.52 -13.29 -0.70
CA GLN A 136 -10.86 -13.82 -0.48
C GLN A 136 -10.75 -15.34 -0.48
N LYS A 137 -11.13 -15.96 0.64
CA LYS A 137 -11.31 -17.41 0.73
C LYS A 137 -12.44 -17.80 -0.23
N THR A 138 -12.09 -18.34 -1.39
CA THR A 138 -13.05 -19.04 -2.25
C THR A 138 -13.46 -20.32 -1.53
N THR A 139 -14.66 -20.33 -0.99
CA THR A 139 -15.28 -21.53 -0.47
C THR A 139 -15.53 -22.49 -1.63
N THR A 140 -14.72 -23.52 -1.74
CA THR A 140 -14.95 -24.63 -2.65
C THR A 140 -16.22 -25.36 -2.24
N LYS A 141 -17.24 -25.23 -3.07
CA LYS A 141 -18.49 -25.97 -2.99
C LYS A 141 -18.20 -27.47 -3.17
N LYS A 142 -18.51 -28.25 -2.13
CA LYS A 142 -18.41 -29.71 -2.09
C LYS A 142 -19.22 -30.32 -3.23
N PRO A 143 -18.70 -31.26 -4.04
CA PRO A 143 -19.47 -31.90 -5.10
C PRO A 143 -20.50 -32.85 -4.52
N GLY A 144 -21.74 -32.70 -4.99
CA GLY A 144 -22.89 -33.48 -4.56
C GLY A 144 -22.76 -34.96 -4.92
N LYS A 145 -23.26 -35.82 -4.02
CA LYS A 145 -23.37 -37.28 -4.17
C LYS A 145 -24.14 -37.68 -5.43
N ARG A 146 -23.53 -38.40 -6.33
CA ARG A 146 -24.19 -39.11 -7.45
C ARG A 146 -25.03 -40.23 -6.86
N LYS A 147 -26.35 -40.18 -7.13
CA LYS A 147 -27.27 -41.29 -6.87
C LYS A 147 -26.94 -42.42 -7.86
N LYS A 148 -26.72 -43.63 -7.34
CA LYS A 148 -26.69 -44.86 -8.15
C LYS A 148 -28.08 -45.16 -8.67
N VAL A 149 -28.23 -45.22 -9.97
CA VAL A 149 -29.43 -45.79 -10.63
C VAL A 149 -29.17 -47.27 -10.80
N SER A 150 -30.00 -48.07 -10.13
CA SER A 150 -30.05 -49.49 -10.28
C SER A 150 -30.80 -49.81 -11.57
N LYS A 151 -30.19 -50.59 -12.46
CA LYS A 151 -30.90 -51.20 -13.61
C LYS A 151 -31.25 -52.62 -13.26
N LYS A 152 -32.51 -52.91 -13.45
CA LYS A 152 -33.11 -54.22 -13.48
C LYS A 152 -32.86 -54.83 -14.87
#